data_32d8d501c952767ba685c874d3112443
#
_entry.id   32d8d501c952767ba685c874d3112443
#
_cell.length_a   1.000
_cell.length_b   1.000
_cell.length_c   1.000
_cell.angle_alpha   90.00
_cell.angle_beta   90.00
_cell.angle_gamma   90.00
#
_symmetry.space_group_name_H-M   'P 1'
#
loop_
_entity.id
_entity.type
_entity.pdbx_description
1 polymer ?
#
loop_
_entity_poly.entity_id
_entity_poly.type
_entity_poly.pdbx_seq_one_letter_code
_entity_poly.pdbx_strand_id
1 'polypeptide(L)'
;KRMEEIVKSQKKQLKNTISGQLAFELYDRYGFPLDLTQLIASENKLKIDIVEFDKCLNEQKNRSKIDAVKEYGDWIVLKQDDVQEFVGYDHSNAKIIITKYRSLFVKGKTKFQLIFNLTPFYPEGGGQVGDTGFIEDNQGMVQIKDTKKENGVIVHYVDELPKNLNSSFHGQVDLERRIKISKNHSATHLLHHALRDILGTHVEQKGSLVNENYLRFDFSHFSKLNPQELELIEQKVNNQIREANSLIEERNIPMEIAKKKGAIMLFGEKYGDSVRVIQFGKSIELCGGIHVSNSANIGNFKISSESSISSGIRRIEALCDKKADEVISNKLNEYEAISKLLKHPQELLSAVELLQSNNQSLQKKLDSCLLYTSDAADEVDSVD
;
A
#
# COMPACT_ATOMS: atom_id res chain seq x y z
N LYS A 1 -6.42 2.64 26.28
CA LYS A 1 -7.87 2.93 26.33
C LYS A 1 -8.71 1.64 26.27
N ARG A 2 -8.63 0.82 25.19
CA ARG A 2 -9.42 -0.43 25.07
C ARG A 2 -9.08 -1.47 26.15
N MET A 3 -7.80 -1.66 26.45
CA MET A 3 -7.35 -2.57 27.52
C MET A 3 -7.84 -2.11 28.91
N GLU A 4 -7.83 -0.82 29.19
CA GLU A 4 -8.36 -0.25 30.43
C GLU A 4 -9.87 -0.47 30.58
N GLU A 5 -10.62 -0.36 29.48
CA GLU A 5 -12.06 -0.67 29.45
C GLU A 5 -12.33 -2.14 29.79
N ILE A 6 -11.52 -3.05 29.22
CA ILE A 6 -11.60 -4.48 29.50
C ILE A 6 -11.32 -4.75 30.99
N VAL A 7 -10.25 -4.19 31.53
CA VAL A 7 -9.89 -4.33 32.96
C VAL A 7 -11.01 -3.81 33.88
N LYS A 8 -11.56 -2.64 33.59
CA LYS A 8 -12.70 -2.06 34.34
C LYS A 8 -13.94 -2.96 34.27
N SER A 9 -14.24 -3.49 33.09
CA SER A 9 -15.39 -4.39 32.90
C SER A 9 -15.23 -5.69 33.67
N GLN A 10 -14.05 -6.31 33.65
CA GLN A 10 -13.78 -7.56 34.40
C GLN A 10 -13.85 -7.34 35.92
N LYS A 11 -13.27 -6.25 36.42
CA LYS A 11 -13.38 -5.88 37.84
C LYS A 11 -14.86 -5.65 38.29
N LYS A 12 -15.65 -5.02 37.42
CA LYS A 12 -17.11 -4.79 37.72
C LYS A 12 -17.89 -6.09 37.74
N GLN A 13 -17.46 -7.11 36.99
CA GLN A 13 -18.11 -8.44 36.93
C GLN A 13 -17.55 -9.43 37.97
N LEU A 14 -16.61 -9.02 38.83
CA LEU A 14 -15.92 -9.87 39.83
C LEU A 14 -15.23 -11.09 39.19
N LYS A 15 -14.80 -10.96 37.93
CA LYS A 15 -14.06 -12.00 37.21
C LYS A 15 -12.56 -11.76 37.33
N ASN A 16 -11.80 -12.80 37.69
CA ASN A 16 -10.36 -12.73 37.85
C ASN A 16 -9.60 -13.14 36.60
N THR A 17 -10.30 -13.44 35.49
CA THR A 17 -9.67 -13.93 34.26
C THR A 17 -10.23 -13.19 33.04
N ILE A 18 -9.35 -12.68 32.19
CA ILE A 18 -9.68 -12.17 30.86
C ILE A 18 -9.73 -13.36 29.92
N SER A 19 -10.81 -13.49 29.11
CA SER A 19 -10.90 -14.59 28.13
C SER A 19 -9.82 -14.49 27.07
N GLY A 20 -9.35 -15.65 26.61
CA GLY A 20 -8.37 -15.72 25.53
C GLY A 20 -8.86 -15.08 24.24
N GLN A 21 -10.18 -15.11 23.98
CA GLN A 21 -10.81 -14.46 22.84
C GLN A 21 -10.65 -12.93 22.89
N LEU A 22 -10.82 -12.30 24.06
CA LEU A 22 -10.59 -10.85 24.21
C LEU A 22 -9.11 -10.47 24.08
N ALA A 23 -8.23 -11.30 24.64
CA ALA A 23 -6.79 -11.12 24.48
C ALA A 23 -6.37 -11.29 23.00
N PHE A 24 -6.98 -12.23 22.29
CA PHE A 24 -6.76 -12.42 20.85
C PHE A 24 -7.31 -11.26 20.01
N GLU A 25 -8.47 -10.69 20.34
CA GLU A 25 -8.99 -9.49 19.69
C GLU A 25 -8.02 -8.30 19.81
N LEU A 26 -7.41 -8.12 20.99
CA LEU A 26 -6.39 -7.08 21.21
C LEU A 26 -5.16 -7.32 20.33
N TYR A 27 -4.71 -8.57 20.21
CA TYR A 27 -3.58 -8.96 19.40
C TYR A 27 -3.86 -8.79 17.90
N ASP A 28 -4.94 -9.37 17.40
CA ASP A 28 -5.26 -9.46 15.97
C ASP A 28 -5.74 -8.12 15.39
N ARG A 29 -6.64 -7.43 16.10
CA ARG A 29 -7.31 -6.23 15.59
C ARG A 29 -6.57 -4.94 15.93
N TYR A 30 -5.87 -4.92 17.06
CA TYR A 30 -5.21 -3.70 17.55
C TYR A 30 -3.69 -3.82 17.58
N GLY A 31 -3.11 -4.96 17.16
CA GLY A 31 -1.67 -5.19 17.15
C GLY A 31 -1.05 -5.17 18.56
N PHE A 32 -1.84 -5.46 19.61
CA PHE A 32 -1.38 -5.35 20.99
C PHE A 32 -0.74 -6.67 21.44
N PRO A 33 0.58 -6.71 21.73
CA PRO A 33 1.30 -7.94 22.03
C PRO A 33 0.73 -8.68 23.26
N LEU A 34 0.76 -10.02 23.22
CA LEU A 34 0.22 -10.86 24.31
C LEU A 34 0.98 -10.65 25.62
N ASP A 35 2.30 -10.53 25.58
CA ASP A 35 3.16 -10.26 26.74
C ASP A 35 2.79 -8.96 27.45
N LEU A 36 2.50 -7.91 26.69
CA LEU A 36 2.05 -6.63 27.22
C LEU A 36 0.62 -6.74 27.78
N THR A 37 -0.24 -7.53 27.16
CA THR A 37 -1.59 -7.84 27.70
C THR A 37 -1.48 -8.59 29.03
N GLN A 38 -0.58 -9.55 29.14
CA GLN A 38 -0.29 -10.31 30.36
C GLN A 38 0.25 -9.41 31.48
N LEU A 39 1.17 -8.51 31.15
CA LEU A 39 1.77 -7.57 32.12
C LEU A 39 0.66 -6.69 32.74
N ILE A 40 -0.14 -6.03 31.92
CA ILE A 40 -1.24 -5.15 32.40
C ILE A 40 -2.31 -5.94 33.16
N ALA A 41 -2.63 -7.17 32.73
CA ALA A 41 -3.54 -8.04 33.45
C ALA A 41 -3.00 -8.36 34.85
N SER A 42 -1.72 -8.75 34.96
CA SER A 42 -1.07 -9.09 36.23
C SER A 42 -1.01 -7.91 37.22
N GLU A 43 -0.69 -6.70 36.73
CA GLU A 43 -0.73 -5.46 37.51
C GLU A 43 -2.13 -5.18 38.10
N ASN A 44 -3.17 -5.63 37.40
CA ASN A 44 -4.56 -5.49 37.84
C ASN A 44 -5.10 -6.71 38.58
N LYS A 45 -4.24 -7.68 38.95
CA LYS A 45 -4.61 -8.94 39.63
C LYS A 45 -5.55 -9.82 38.82
N LEU A 46 -5.48 -9.73 37.48
CA LEU A 46 -6.21 -10.57 36.55
C LEU A 46 -5.28 -11.57 35.88
N LYS A 47 -5.81 -12.71 35.46
CA LYS A 47 -5.12 -13.71 34.64
C LYS A 47 -5.68 -13.68 33.21
N ILE A 48 -4.95 -14.23 32.27
CA ILE A 48 -5.42 -14.42 30.89
C ILE A 48 -5.58 -15.92 30.65
N ASP A 49 -6.65 -16.31 29.97
CA ASP A 49 -6.81 -17.67 29.46
C ASP A 49 -5.94 -17.84 28.20
N ILE A 50 -4.70 -18.32 28.43
CA ILE A 50 -3.71 -18.53 27.36
C ILE A 50 -4.14 -19.70 26.46
N VAL A 51 -4.78 -20.74 27.03
CA VAL A 51 -5.23 -21.90 26.26
C VAL A 51 -6.28 -21.49 25.22
N GLU A 52 -7.24 -20.67 25.63
CA GLU A 52 -8.24 -20.11 24.71
C GLU A 52 -7.60 -19.15 23.69
N PHE A 53 -6.62 -18.33 24.11
CA PHE A 53 -5.89 -17.45 23.19
C PHE A 53 -5.15 -18.25 22.10
N ASP A 54 -4.40 -19.29 22.48
CA ASP A 54 -3.67 -20.16 21.55
C ASP A 54 -4.63 -20.89 20.61
N LYS A 55 -5.79 -21.29 21.08
CA LYS A 55 -6.83 -21.87 20.24
C LYS A 55 -7.31 -20.88 19.18
N CYS A 56 -7.63 -19.65 19.54
CA CYS A 56 -8.04 -18.59 18.61
C CYS A 56 -6.93 -18.28 17.59
N LEU A 57 -5.68 -18.23 18.05
CA LEU A 57 -4.52 -17.99 17.18
C LEU A 57 -4.31 -19.13 16.17
N ASN A 58 -4.49 -20.40 16.61
CA ASN A 58 -4.38 -21.55 15.73
C ASN A 58 -5.55 -21.63 14.74
N GLU A 59 -6.76 -21.28 15.15
CA GLU A 59 -7.91 -21.20 14.26
C GLU A 59 -7.72 -20.14 13.17
N GLN A 60 -7.15 -18.99 13.50
CA GLN A 60 -6.78 -17.94 12.53
C GLN A 60 -5.72 -18.45 11.56
N LYS A 61 -4.63 -19.04 12.10
CA LYS A 61 -3.56 -19.63 11.27
C LYS A 61 -4.10 -20.71 10.33
N ASN A 62 -5.03 -21.54 10.79
CA ASN A 62 -5.64 -22.57 9.95
C ASN A 62 -6.58 -21.97 8.89
N ARG A 63 -7.39 -20.96 9.22
CA ARG A 63 -8.18 -20.23 8.23
C ARG A 63 -7.30 -19.58 7.16
N SER A 64 -6.22 -18.94 7.56
CA SER A 64 -5.25 -18.36 6.62
C SER A 64 -4.54 -19.42 5.77
N LYS A 65 -4.28 -20.63 6.31
CA LYS A 65 -3.71 -21.76 5.55
C LYS A 65 -4.72 -22.34 4.55
N ILE A 66 -5.99 -22.51 4.94
CA ILE A 66 -7.05 -23.02 4.05
C ILE A 66 -7.32 -22.03 2.90
N ASP A 67 -7.28 -20.72 3.19
CA ASP A 67 -7.35 -19.69 2.15
C ASP A 67 -6.12 -19.65 1.22
N ALA A 68 -4.99 -20.22 1.65
CA ALA A 68 -3.72 -20.26 0.91
C ALA A 68 -3.50 -21.57 0.13
N VAL A 69 -4.35 -22.59 0.31
CA VAL A 69 -4.20 -23.86 -0.43
C VAL A 69 -4.50 -23.62 -1.91
N LYS A 70 -3.43 -23.63 -2.70
CA LYS A 70 -3.48 -23.64 -4.16
C LYS A 70 -3.06 -25.03 -4.61
N GLU A 71 -3.96 -25.73 -5.29
CA GLU A 71 -3.62 -27.01 -5.93
C GLU A 71 -3.34 -26.75 -7.41
N TYR A 72 -2.14 -27.12 -7.83
CA TYR A 72 -1.69 -26.96 -9.22
C TYR A 72 -1.79 -28.31 -9.93
N GLY A 73 -2.40 -28.31 -11.10
CA GLY A 73 -2.27 -29.41 -12.05
C GLY A 73 -0.89 -29.40 -12.72
N ASP A 74 -0.57 -30.50 -13.41
CA ASP A 74 0.66 -30.56 -14.19
C ASP A 74 0.61 -29.65 -15.43
N TRP A 75 1.79 -29.22 -15.88
CA TRP A 75 1.91 -28.43 -17.10
C TRP A 75 1.61 -29.31 -18.33
N ILE A 76 0.62 -28.88 -19.10
CA ILE A 76 0.31 -29.47 -20.40
C ILE A 76 1.07 -28.63 -21.44
N VAL A 77 2.00 -29.31 -22.15
CA VAL A 77 2.83 -28.71 -23.20
C VAL A 77 2.12 -28.79 -24.53
N LEU A 78 1.83 -27.64 -25.14
CA LEU A 78 1.23 -27.55 -26.48
C LEU A 78 2.30 -27.40 -27.57
N LYS A 79 3.36 -26.67 -27.25
CA LYS A 79 4.50 -26.46 -28.14
C LYS A 79 5.80 -26.48 -27.33
N GLN A 80 6.79 -27.16 -27.83
CA GLN A 80 8.15 -27.11 -27.28
C GLN A 80 8.80 -25.80 -27.72
N ASP A 81 8.68 -24.80 -26.88
CA ASP A 81 9.38 -23.52 -27.01
C ASP A 81 9.83 -23.16 -25.58
N ASP A 82 11.14 -23.28 -25.36
CA ASP A 82 11.72 -23.09 -24.02
C ASP A 82 12.20 -21.64 -23.80
N VAL A 83 12.12 -20.80 -24.84
CA VAL A 83 12.51 -19.40 -24.76
C VAL A 83 11.26 -18.51 -24.72
N GLN A 84 11.07 -17.83 -23.60
CA GLN A 84 10.02 -16.82 -23.46
C GLN A 84 10.62 -15.42 -23.55
N GLU A 85 10.17 -14.62 -24.51
CA GLU A 85 10.62 -13.26 -24.68
C GLU A 85 9.66 -12.26 -24.02
N PHE A 86 10.21 -11.31 -23.23
CA PHE A 86 9.44 -10.18 -22.69
C PHE A 86 9.64 -8.95 -23.58
N VAL A 87 8.58 -8.53 -24.26
CA VAL A 87 8.59 -7.36 -25.16
C VAL A 87 7.87 -6.14 -24.58
N GLY A 88 7.43 -6.21 -23.32
CA GLY A 88 6.55 -5.24 -22.70
C GLY A 88 7.18 -3.89 -22.35
N TYR A 89 8.50 -3.71 -22.48
CA TYR A 89 9.13 -2.39 -22.40
C TYR A 89 8.83 -1.51 -23.61
N ASP A 90 8.75 -2.13 -24.79
CA ASP A 90 8.62 -1.42 -26.06
C ASP A 90 7.21 -1.55 -26.66
N HIS A 91 6.51 -2.64 -26.34
CA HIS A 91 5.22 -2.99 -26.91
C HIS A 91 4.16 -3.24 -25.85
N SER A 92 2.98 -2.66 -26.03
CA SER A 92 1.81 -2.92 -25.19
C SER A 92 0.88 -4.02 -25.74
N ASN A 93 1.16 -4.49 -26.96
CA ASN A 93 0.46 -5.59 -27.62
C ASN A 93 1.46 -6.44 -28.38
N ALA A 94 1.07 -7.67 -28.65
CA ALA A 94 1.89 -8.59 -29.44
C ALA A 94 1.03 -9.75 -29.98
N LYS A 95 1.49 -10.35 -31.08
CA LYS A 95 0.95 -11.62 -31.58
C LYS A 95 1.62 -12.74 -30.82
N ILE A 96 0.85 -13.53 -30.08
CA ILE A 96 1.34 -14.52 -29.12
C ILE A 96 0.76 -15.91 -29.39
N ILE A 97 1.44 -16.93 -28.88
CA ILE A 97 1.02 -18.34 -28.96
C ILE A 97 1.14 -18.93 -27.56
N ILE A 98 0.14 -19.71 -27.12
CA ILE A 98 0.21 -20.46 -25.86
C ILE A 98 1.17 -21.65 -26.07
N THR A 99 2.22 -21.74 -25.27
CA THR A 99 3.17 -22.84 -25.29
C THR A 99 2.84 -23.92 -24.27
N LYS A 100 2.41 -23.49 -23.07
CA LYS A 100 2.05 -24.38 -21.95
C LYS A 100 0.86 -23.81 -21.19
N TYR A 101 0.07 -24.69 -20.57
CA TYR A 101 -0.96 -24.28 -19.62
C TYR A 101 -1.12 -25.32 -18.52
N ARG A 102 -1.72 -24.91 -17.40
CA ARG A 102 -2.15 -25.82 -16.33
C ARG A 102 -3.39 -25.28 -15.62
N SER A 103 -4.09 -26.19 -14.95
CA SER A 103 -5.17 -25.81 -14.03
C SER A 103 -4.61 -25.37 -12.68
N LEU A 104 -5.35 -24.50 -12.01
CA LEU A 104 -5.08 -24.02 -10.67
C LEU A 104 -6.39 -23.99 -9.89
N PHE A 105 -6.50 -24.77 -8.82
CA PHE A 105 -7.67 -24.75 -7.96
C PHE A 105 -7.44 -23.82 -6.78
N VAL A 106 -8.29 -22.77 -6.66
CA VAL A 106 -8.19 -21.75 -5.62
C VAL A 106 -9.59 -21.41 -5.11
N LYS A 107 -9.80 -21.49 -3.79
CA LYS A 107 -11.06 -21.10 -3.13
C LYS A 107 -12.31 -21.73 -3.78
N GLY A 108 -12.24 -23.04 -4.10
CA GLY A 108 -13.36 -23.77 -4.70
C GLY A 108 -13.62 -23.48 -6.18
N LYS A 109 -12.72 -22.74 -6.87
CA LYS A 109 -12.84 -22.43 -8.30
C LYS A 109 -11.61 -22.92 -9.06
N THR A 110 -11.85 -23.49 -10.22
CA THR A 110 -10.77 -23.81 -11.16
C THR A 110 -10.44 -22.55 -11.97
N LYS A 111 -9.18 -22.18 -11.97
CA LYS A 111 -8.56 -21.14 -12.80
C LYS A 111 -7.46 -21.79 -13.64
N PHE A 112 -6.83 -21.03 -14.50
CA PHE A 112 -5.77 -21.53 -15.36
C PHE A 112 -4.58 -20.59 -15.37
N GLN A 113 -3.43 -21.17 -15.68
CA GLN A 113 -2.18 -20.47 -15.92
C GLN A 113 -1.73 -20.77 -17.34
N LEU A 114 -1.33 -19.72 -18.06
CA LEU A 114 -0.85 -19.78 -19.44
C LEU A 114 0.60 -19.28 -19.51
N ILE A 115 1.40 -19.94 -20.35
CA ILE A 115 2.74 -19.49 -20.74
C ILE A 115 2.70 -19.22 -22.24
N PHE A 116 3.24 -18.07 -22.66
CA PHE A 116 3.33 -17.67 -24.07
C PHE A 116 4.78 -17.77 -24.56
N ASN A 117 4.97 -17.87 -25.86
CA ASN A 117 6.29 -17.80 -26.49
C ASN A 117 6.94 -16.43 -26.31
N LEU A 118 6.15 -15.35 -26.40
CA LEU A 118 6.53 -14.00 -26.09
C LEU A 118 5.38 -13.28 -25.37
N THR A 119 5.68 -12.23 -24.62
CA THR A 119 4.63 -11.53 -23.84
C THR A 119 4.88 -10.04 -23.72
N PRO A 120 3.84 -9.20 -23.94
CA PRO A 120 3.89 -7.79 -23.62
C PRO A 120 3.52 -7.49 -22.15
N PHE A 121 3.04 -8.49 -21.39
CA PHE A 121 2.55 -8.33 -20.01
C PHE A 121 3.71 -8.36 -19.02
N TYR A 122 3.89 -7.27 -18.28
CA TYR A 122 4.89 -7.17 -17.22
C TYR A 122 4.53 -8.10 -16.06
N PRO A 123 5.42 -9.00 -15.63
CA PRO A 123 5.20 -9.82 -14.46
C PRO A 123 5.44 -9.04 -13.16
N GLU A 124 4.66 -9.32 -12.13
CA GLU A 124 4.89 -8.78 -10.78
C GLU A 124 6.36 -8.92 -10.38
N GLY A 125 6.98 -7.79 -10.00
CA GLY A 125 8.39 -7.74 -9.60
C GLY A 125 8.85 -6.34 -9.22
N GLY A 126 9.90 -6.23 -8.40
CA GLY A 126 10.44 -4.94 -7.94
C GLY A 126 9.42 -4.05 -7.22
N GLY A 127 8.42 -4.64 -6.56
CA GLY A 127 7.33 -3.93 -5.91
C GLY A 127 6.19 -3.49 -6.84
N GLN A 128 6.37 -3.58 -8.17
CA GLN A 128 5.30 -3.30 -9.14
C GLN A 128 4.41 -4.51 -9.32
N VAL A 129 3.09 -4.33 -9.27
CA VAL A 129 2.09 -5.36 -9.57
C VAL A 129 2.15 -5.79 -11.05
N GLY A 130 1.77 -7.03 -11.33
CA GLY A 130 1.70 -7.57 -12.69
C GLY A 130 0.65 -6.89 -13.54
N ASP A 131 0.86 -6.89 -14.86
CA ASP A 131 -0.10 -6.37 -15.80
C ASP A 131 -1.34 -7.25 -15.92
N THR A 132 -2.43 -6.61 -16.29
CA THR A 132 -3.68 -7.21 -16.73
C THR A 132 -3.97 -6.82 -18.18
N GLY A 133 -4.98 -7.42 -18.76
CA GLY A 133 -5.41 -7.15 -20.13
C GLY A 133 -6.17 -8.33 -20.72
N PHE A 134 -5.99 -8.61 -21.99
CA PHE A 134 -6.68 -9.72 -22.63
C PHE A 134 -5.86 -10.34 -23.77
N ILE A 135 -6.24 -11.56 -24.12
CA ILE A 135 -5.85 -12.21 -25.36
C ILE A 135 -7.11 -12.49 -26.20
N GLU A 136 -7.03 -12.30 -27.49
CA GLU A 136 -8.17 -12.52 -28.40
C GLU A 136 -7.76 -13.25 -29.68
N ASP A 137 -8.67 -14.02 -30.21
CA ASP A 137 -8.64 -14.63 -31.55
C ASP A 137 -10.02 -14.50 -32.22
N ASN A 138 -10.20 -15.14 -33.37
CA ASN A 138 -11.46 -15.14 -34.13
C ASN A 138 -12.65 -15.79 -33.39
N GLN A 139 -12.39 -16.51 -32.27
CA GLN A 139 -13.37 -17.28 -31.54
C GLN A 139 -13.77 -16.63 -30.21
N GLY A 140 -13.05 -15.60 -29.78
CA GLY A 140 -13.36 -14.87 -28.56
C GLY A 140 -12.17 -14.24 -27.87
N MET A 141 -12.44 -13.69 -26.69
CA MET A 141 -11.48 -12.95 -25.88
C MET A 141 -11.41 -13.59 -24.48
N VAL A 142 -10.20 -13.71 -23.94
CA VAL A 142 -9.95 -14.19 -22.57
C VAL A 142 -9.18 -13.13 -21.80
N GLN A 143 -9.66 -12.80 -20.60
CA GLN A 143 -9.04 -11.79 -19.73
C GLN A 143 -7.83 -12.35 -19.00
N ILE A 144 -6.71 -11.65 -19.07
CA ILE A 144 -5.54 -11.82 -18.20
C ILE A 144 -5.80 -11.06 -16.89
N LYS A 145 -5.94 -11.77 -15.79
CA LYS A 145 -6.26 -11.21 -14.47
C LYS A 145 -5.03 -10.79 -13.67
N ASP A 146 -3.90 -11.44 -13.93
CA ASP A 146 -2.62 -11.16 -13.26
C ASP A 146 -1.47 -11.76 -14.07
N THR A 147 -0.28 -11.23 -13.89
CA THR A 147 0.94 -11.73 -14.53
C THR A 147 2.04 -11.81 -13.49
N LYS A 148 2.63 -13.00 -13.31
CA LYS A 148 3.68 -13.26 -12.32
C LYS A 148 4.88 -13.97 -12.92
N LYS A 149 6.01 -13.90 -12.21
CA LYS A 149 7.19 -14.66 -12.54
C LYS A 149 7.31 -15.86 -11.59
N GLU A 150 7.25 -17.08 -12.14
CA GLU A 150 7.40 -18.33 -11.39
C GLU A 150 8.58 -19.12 -11.96
N ASN A 151 9.58 -19.44 -11.13
CA ASN A 151 10.79 -20.17 -11.54
C ASN A 151 11.47 -19.62 -12.81
N GLY A 152 11.52 -18.28 -12.93
CA GLY A 152 12.14 -17.62 -14.09
C GLY A 152 11.22 -17.42 -15.30
N VAL A 153 10.04 -18.05 -15.34
CA VAL A 153 9.06 -17.99 -16.43
C VAL A 153 7.92 -17.02 -16.11
N ILE A 154 7.44 -16.29 -17.09
CA ILE A 154 6.28 -15.38 -16.94
C ILE A 154 5.00 -16.17 -17.15
N VAL A 155 4.14 -16.15 -16.15
CA VAL A 155 2.90 -16.91 -16.07
C VAL A 155 1.71 -15.95 -16.02
N HIS A 156 0.72 -16.21 -16.88
CA HIS A 156 -0.48 -15.37 -17.01
C HIS A 156 -1.68 -16.11 -16.40
N TYR A 157 -2.41 -15.45 -15.49
CA TYR A 157 -3.55 -16.02 -14.80
C TYR A 157 -4.84 -15.66 -15.50
N VAL A 158 -5.66 -16.67 -15.79
CA VAL A 158 -6.98 -16.53 -16.44
C VAL A 158 -8.03 -17.32 -15.68
N ASP A 159 -9.29 -16.90 -15.77
CA ASP A 159 -10.41 -17.60 -15.16
C ASP A 159 -10.92 -18.74 -16.06
N GLU A 160 -10.71 -18.67 -17.37
CA GLU A 160 -11.13 -19.65 -18.37
C GLU A 160 -10.10 -19.81 -19.49
N LEU A 161 -10.11 -20.95 -20.15
CA LEU A 161 -9.26 -21.22 -21.31
C LEU A 161 -9.88 -20.70 -22.59
N PRO A 162 -9.07 -20.25 -23.60
CA PRO A 162 -9.55 -19.99 -24.94
C PRO A 162 -10.18 -21.26 -25.57
N LYS A 163 -11.14 -21.07 -26.47
CA LYS A 163 -11.80 -22.19 -27.17
C LYS A 163 -10.84 -23.04 -28.01
N ASN A 164 -9.83 -22.41 -28.59
CA ASN A 164 -8.77 -23.11 -29.35
C ASN A 164 -7.39 -22.70 -28.83
N LEU A 165 -6.79 -23.55 -28.01
CA LEU A 165 -5.46 -23.34 -27.42
C LEU A 165 -4.31 -23.27 -28.44
N ASN A 166 -4.52 -23.79 -29.65
CA ASN A 166 -3.50 -23.77 -30.71
C ASN A 166 -3.58 -22.55 -31.62
N SER A 167 -4.53 -21.64 -31.36
CA SER A 167 -4.66 -20.38 -32.11
C SER A 167 -3.44 -19.47 -31.88
N SER A 168 -3.28 -18.55 -32.80
CA SER A 168 -2.47 -17.36 -32.57
C SER A 168 -3.36 -16.25 -32.05
N PHE A 169 -2.97 -15.64 -30.95
CA PHE A 169 -3.75 -14.61 -30.27
C PHE A 169 -3.11 -13.24 -30.45
N HIS A 170 -3.94 -12.22 -30.45
CA HIS A 170 -3.52 -10.85 -30.19
C HIS A 170 -3.60 -10.61 -28.70
N GLY A 171 -2.43 -10.39 -28.05
CA GLY A 171 -2.36 -10.03 -26.63
C GLY A 171 -2.28 -8.52 -26.46
N GLN A 172 -3.17 -7.95 -25.67
CA GLN A 172 -3.26 -6.52 -25.40
C GLN A 172 -3.25 -6.25 -23.90
N VAL A 173 -2.30 -5.44 -23.43
CA VAL A 173 -2.21 -4.96 -22.06
C VAL A 173 -3.28 -3.90 -21.79
N ASP A 174 -3.84 -3.87 -20.59
CA ASP A 174 -4.65 -2.76 -20.08
C ASP A 174 -3.77 -1.50 -19.95
N LEU A 175 -3.79 -0.67 -20.99
CA LEU A 175 -2.97 0.53 -21.09
C LEU A 175 -3.33 1.56 -20.04
N GLU A 176 -4.61 1.73 -19.73
CA GLU A 176 -5.02 2.72 -18.74
C GLU A 176 -4.47 2.38 -17.37
N ARG A 177 -4.55 1.10 -16.98
CA ARG A 177 -3.98 0.60 -15.74
C ARG A 177 -2.45 0.70 -15.74
N ARG A 178 -1.77 0.28 -16.80
CA ARG A 178 -0.30 0.34 -16.94
C ARG A 178 0.22 1.77 -16.83
N ILE A 179 -0.44 2.75 -17.46
CA ILE A 179 -0.05 4.17 -17.38
C ILE A 179 -0.11 4.65 -15.92
N LYS A 180 -1.17 4.33 -15.18
CA LYS A 180 -1.28 4.70 -13.75
C LYS A 180 -0.16 4.06 -12.92
N ILE A 181 0.13 2.78 -13.14
CA ILE A 181 1.22 2.05 -12.48
C ILE A 181 2.57 2.69 -12.81
N SER A 182 2.85 3.01 -14.09
CA SER A 182 4.12 3.61 -14.50
C SER A 182 4.36 4.99 -13.88
N LYS A 183 3.30 5.80 -13.70
CA LYS A 183 3.35 7.07 -12.98
C LYS A 183 3.76 6.87 -11.52
N ASN A 184 3.07 5.97 -10.82
CA ASN A 184 3.37 5.65 -9.43
C ASN A 184 4.77 5.04 -9.28
N HIS A 185 5.22 4.21 -10.21
CA HIS A 185 6.56 3.63 -10.17
C HIS A 185 7.65 4.69 -10.36
N SER A 186 7.49 5.56 -11.35
CA SER A 186 8.44 6.64 -11.57
C SER A 186 8.48 7.63 -10.41
N ALA A 187 7.31 7.94 -9.80
CA ALA A 187 7.24 8.74 -8.59
C ALA A 187 7.96 8.08 -7.40
N THR A 188 7.97 6.74 -7.31
CA THR A 188 8.70 6.02 -6.26
C THR A 188 10.20 6.29 -6.34
N HIS A 189 10.79 6.33 -7.54
CA HIS A 189 12.19 6.69 -7.75
C HIS A 189 12.48 8.14 -7.33
N LEU A 190 11.63 9.08 -7.72
CA LEU A 190 11.78 10.49 -7.32
C LEU A 190 11.63 10.66 -5.81
N LEU A 191 10.70 9.93 -5.17
CA LEU A 191 10.52 9.91 -3.72
C LEU A 191 11.76 9.35 -3.02
N HIS A 192 12.31 8.24 -3.48
CA HIS A 192 13.53 7.65 -2.91
C HIS A 192 14.70 8.63 -2.97
N HIS A 193 14.90 9.27 -4.13
CA HIS A 193 15.92 10.30 -4.28
C HIS A 193 15.66 11.49 -3.33
N ALA A 194 14.43 11.99 -3.22
CA ALA A 194 14.08 13.10 -2.33
C ALA A 194 14.32 12.77 -0.86
N LEU A 195 13.95 11.55 -0.43
CA LEU A 195 14.19 11.07 0.93
C LEU A 195 15.69 11.01 1.27
N ARG A 196 16.51 10.47 0.36
CA ARG A 196 17.97 10.41 0.56
C ARG A 196 18.61 11.78 0.64
N ASP A 197 18.11 12.71 -0.15
CA ASP A 197 18.65 14.08 -0.23
C ASP A 197 18.29 14.92 1.01
N ILE A 198 17.13 14.71 1.60
CA ILE A 198 16.64 15.46 2.76
C ILE A 198 17.03 14.79 4.09
N LEU A 199 16.84 13.46 4.18
CA LEU A 199 17.06 12.72 5.42
C LEU A 199 18.48 12.13 5.52
N GLY A 200 19.16 11.96 4.39
CA GLY A 200 20.53 11.43 4.32
C GLY A 200 20.64 10.07 3.63
N THR A 201 21.88 9.71 3.32
CA THR A 201 22.23 8.51 2.52
C THR A 201 21.94 7.17 3.21
N HIS A 202 21.64 7.17 4.53
CA HIS A 202 21.21 5.99 5.27
C HIS A 202 19.81 5.50 4.89
N VAL A 203 19.05 6.32 4.16
CA VAL A 203 17.75 5.91 3.63
C VAL A 203 17.95 4.86 2.55
N GLU A 204 17.46 3.65 2.80
CA GLU A 204 17.48 2.50 1.89
C GLU A 204 16.07 1.94 1.77
N GLN A 205 15.68 1.51 0.59
CA GLN A 205 14.41 0.79 0.40
C GLN A 205 14.42 -0.54 1.16
N LYS A 206 13.42 -0.77 1.99
CA LYS A 206 13.16 -2.03 2.70
C LYS A 206 11.94 -2.78 2.16
N GLY A 207 11.08 -2.09 1.43
CA GLY A 207 9.93 -2.65 0.72
C GLY A 207 9.31 -1.62 -0.20
N SER A 208 8.57 -2.09 -1.21
CA SER A 208 7.82 -1.25 -2.13
C SER A 208 6.55 -1.97 -2.58
N LEU A 209 5.51 -1.22 -2.83
CA LEU A 209 4.31 -1.67 -3.54
C LEU A 209 3.84 -0.54 -4.46
N VAL A 210 3.71 -0.87 -5.74
CA VAL A 210 3.28 0.08 -6.76
C VAL A 210 2.12 -0.55 -7.53
N ASN A 211 0.95 0.07 -7.44
CA ASN A 211 -0.24 -0.32 -8.18
C ASN A 211 -0.88 0.91 -8.87
N GLU A 212 -2.03 0.73 -9.51
CA GLU A 212 -2.73 1.79 -10.24
C GLU A 212 -3.36 2.87 -9.35
N ASN A 213 -3.49 2.62 -8.04
CA ASN A 213 -4.16 3.52 -7.12
C ASN A 213 -3.20 4.35 -6.27
N TYR A 214 -2.06 3.76 -5.85
CA TYR A 214 -1.09 4.39 -4.97
C TYR A 214 0.28 3.73 -5.08
N LEU A 215 1.27 4.38 -4.54
CA LEU A 215 2.59 3.82 -4.24
C LEU A 215 2.79 3.74 -2.73
N ARG A 216 3.54 2.72 -2.29
CA ARG A 216 3.97 2.54 -0.92
C ARG A 216 5.47 2.31 -0.90
N PHE A 217 6.17 3.04 -0.06
CA PHE A 217 7.61 2.97 0.07
C PHE A 217 8.01 2.78 1.52
N ASP A 218 8.65 1.65 1.83
CA ASP A 218 9.16 1.30 3.15
C ASP A 218 10.67 1.53 3.16
N PHE A 219 11.19 2.29 4.11
CA PHE A 219 12.59 2.71 4.12
C PHE A 219 13.19 2.76 5.52
N SER A 220 14.53 2.64 5.59
CA SER A 220 15.27 2.76 6.84
C SER A 220 15.33 4.21 7.32
N HIS A 221 14.73 4.48 8.49
CA HIS A 221 14.85 5.75 9.19
C HIS A 221 14.43 5.58 10.66
N PHE A 222 15.17 6.20 11.60
CA PHE A 222 15.03 5.91 13.03
C PHE A 222 13.95 6.75 13.72
N SER A 223 13.60 7.91 13.20
CA SER A 223 12.64 8.83 13.80
C SER A 223 11.38 9.00 12.96
N LYS A 224 10.30 9.44 13.59
CA LYS A 224 9.11 9.91 12.88
C LYS A 224 9.45 11.18 12.10
N LEU A 225 9.00 11.27 10.86
CA LEU A 225 9.15 12.49 10.07
C LEU A 225 8.24 13.58 10.66
N ASN A 226 8.79 14.77 10.80
CA ASN A 226 8.00 15.92 11.20
C ASN A 226 7.21 16.49 10.00
N PRO A 227 6.19 17.34 10.23
CA PRO A 227 5.38 17.92 9.15
C PRO A 227 6.19 18.71 8.14
N GLN A 228 7.24 19.41 8.57
CA GLN A 228 8.11 20.22 7.71
C GLN A 228 8.97 19.32 6.80
N GLU A 229 9.49 18.21 7.30
CA GLU A 229 10.23 17.23 6.50
C GLU A 229 9.32 16.61 5.43
N LEU A 230 8.08 16.22 5.80
CA LEU A 230 7.11 15.69 4.85
C LEU A 230 6.76 16.68 3.74
N GLU A 231 6.58 17.94 4.11
CA GLU A 231 6.31 19.02 3.15
C GLU A 231 7.49 19.23 2.20
N LEU A 232 8.72 19.28 2.73
CA LEU A 232 9.93 19.43 1.92
C LEU A 232 10.13 18.25 0.95
N ILE A 233 9.88 17.02 1.40
CA ILE A 233 9.96 15.82 0.55
C ILE A 233 8.93 15.92 -0.57
N GLU A 234 7.68 16.22 -0.25
CA GLU A 234 6.59 16.35 -1.23
C GLU A 234 6.90 17.47 -2.24
N GLN A 235 7.34 18.64 -1.78
CA GLN A 235 7.76 19.75 -2.64
C GLN A 235 8.92 19.36 -3.55
N LYS A 236 9.92 18.63 -3.03
CA LYS A 236 11.06 18.19 -3.82
C LYS A 236 10.67 17.21 -4.91
N VAL A 237 9.82 16.23 -4.62
CA VAL A 237 9.29 15.31 -5.63
C VAL A 237 8.53 16.08 -6.71
N ASN A 238 7.63 16.99 -6.33
CA ASN A 238 6.87 17.79 -7.28
C ASN A 238 7.77 18.73 -8.12
N ASN A 239 8.89 19.21 -7.56
CA ASN A 239 9.89 19.99 -8.32
C ASN A 239 10.57 19.11 -9.37
N GLN A 240 11.02 17.91 -9.01
CA GLN A 240 11.61 16.95 -9.98
C GLN A 240 10.62 16.55 -11.07
N ILE A 241 9.33 16.47 -10.78
CA ILE A 241 8.27 16.25 -11.77
C ILE A 241 8.21 17.43 -12.75
N ARG A 242 8.20 18.67 -12.22
CA ARG A 242 8.14 19.92 -13.01
C ARG A 242 9.40 20.17 -13.86
N GLU A 243 10.56 19.63 -13.47
CA GLU A 243 11.78 19.67 -14.27
C GLU A 243 11.62 18.95 -15.62
N ALA A 244 10.58 18.15 -15.80
CA ALA A 244 10.25 17.46 -17.04
C ALA A 244 11.43 16.66 -17.62
N ASN A 245 12.16 15.97 -16.75
CA ASN A 245 13.29 15.14 -17.15
C ASN A 245 12.83 13.95 -18.01
N SER A 246 13.42 13.78 -19.19
CA SER A 246 13.21 12.60 -20.03
C SER A 246 13.79 11.36 -19.37
N LEU A 247 13.13 10.22 -19.54
CA LEU A 247 13.65 8.93 -19.14
C LEU A 247 14.93 8.61 -19.90
N ILE A 248 16.01 8.34 -19.18
CA ILE A 248 17.21 7.71 -19.71
C ILE A 248 17.19 6.26 -19.24
N GLU A 249 17.11 5.35 -20.22
CA GLU A 249 17.07 3.92 -19.98
C GLU A 249 18.26 3.24 -20.64
N GLU A 250 18.99 2.46 -19.86
CA GLU A 250 20.10 1.63 -20.38
C GLU A 250 19.83 0.18 -19.98
N ARG A 251 19.73 -0.67 -20.99
CA ARG A 251 19.45 -2.11 -20.83
C ARG A 251 20.72 -2.93 -21.00
N ASN A 252 20.79 -4.02 -20.28
CA ASN A 252 21.85 -5.02 -20.42
C ASN A 252 23.27 -4.45 -20.24
N ILE A 253 23.45 -3.48 -19.35
CA ILE A 253 24.78 -2.95 -19.04
C ILE A 253 25.43 -3.78 -17.91
N PRO A 254 26.77 -3.93 -17.93
CA PRO A 254 27.48 -4.59 -16.84
C PRO A 254 27.25 -3.88 -15.49
N MET A 255 27.10 -4.67 -14.43
CA MET A 255 26.89 -4.18 -13.06
C MET A 255 27.94 -3.13 -12.65
N GLU A 256 29.21 -3.34 -13.02
CA GLU A 256 30.30 -2.41 -12.69
C GLU A 256 30.15 -1.03 -13.34
N ILE A 257 29.53 -0.96 -14.52
CA ILE A 257 29.23 0.31 -15.19
C ILE A 257 28.10 1.02 -14.46
N ALA A 258 27.06 0.29 -14.08
CA ALA A 258 25.95 0.85 -13.31
C ALA A 258 26.41 1.43 -11.96
N LYS A 259 27.29 0.73 -11.24
CA LYS A 259 27.90 1.23 -10.00
C LYS A 259 28.71 2.51 -10.22
N LYS A 260 29.52 2.57 -11.27
CA LYS A 260 30.31 3.78 -11.62
C LYS A 260 29.43 4.99 -11.91
N LYS A 261 28.21 4.79 -12.42
CA LYS A 261 27.21 5.86 -12.63
C LYS A 261 26.52 6.29 -11.34
N GLY A 262 26.79 5.64 -10.21
CA GLY A 262 26.13 5.92 -8.94
C GLY A 262 24.70 5.39 -8.86
N ALA A 263 24.35 4.39 -9.69
CA ALA A 263 23.02 3.79 -9.65
C ALA A 263 22.75 3.12 -8.30
N ILE A 264 21.63 3.47 -7.67
CA ILE A 264 21.20 2.90 -6.40
C ILE A 264 20.71 1.47 -6.66
N MET A 265 21.19 0.53 -5.84
CA MET A 265 20.78 -0.87 -5.85
C MET A 265 19.81 -1.11 -4.71
N LEU A 266 18.73 -1.84 -4.94
CA LEU A 266 17.78 -2.20 -3.90
C LEU A 266 18.36 -3.29 -3.01
N PHE A 267 18.21 -3.11 -1.70
CA PHE A 267 18.71 -4.08 -0.74
C PHE A 267 17.94 -5.40 -0.83
N GLY A 268 18.68 -6.52 -0.88
CA GLY A 268 18.10 -7.88 -0.88
C GLY A 268 17.69 -8.42 -2.25
N GLU A 269 17.78 -7.64 -3.33
CA GLU A 269 17.58 -8.15 -4.68
C GLU A 269 18.85 -8.83 -5.21
N LYS A 270 18.65 -9.95 -5.91
CA LYS A 270 19.74 -10.66 -6.60
C LYS A 270 19.81 -10.17 -8.04
N TYR A 271 20.83 -9.41 -8.33
CA TYR A 271 21.11 -8.93 -9.68
C TYR A 271 22.03 -9.91 -10.42
N GLY A 272 21.80 -10.08 -11.72
CA GLY A 272 22.76 -10.77 -12.59
C GLY A 272 23.97 -9.89 -12.95
N ASP A 273 24.84 -10.41 -13.82
CA ASP A 273 26.00 -9.66 -14.32
C ASP A 273 25.60 -8.47 -15.19
N SER A 274 24.40 -8.50 -15.73
CA SER A 274 23.82 -7.49 -16.62
C SER A 274 22.53 -6.93 -15.99
N VAL A 275 22.40 -5.60 -15.98
CA VAL A 275 21.32 -4.88 -15.28
C VAL A 275 20.69 -3.81 -16.19
N ARG A 276 19.50 -3.37 -15.79
CA ARG A 276 18.79 -2.24 -16.40
C ARG A 276 18.86 -1.04 -15.45
N VAL A 277 19.30 0.11 -15.97
CA VAL A 277 19.39 1.39 -15.26
C VAL A 277 18.29 2.32 -15.75
N ILE A 278 17.61 2.94 -14.82
CA ILE A 278 16.59 3.97 -15.03
C ILE A 278 17.07 5.27 -14.42
N GLN A 279 17.01 6.36 -15.18
CA GLN A 279 17.41 7.68 -14.71
C GLN A 279 16.38 8.75 -15.07
N PHE A 280 16.01 9.57 -14.07
CA PHE A 280 15.30 10.82 -14.21
C PHE A 280 16.10 11.93 -13.53
N GLY A 281 16.74 12.79 -14.31
CA GLY A 281 17.61 13.83 -13.76
C GLY A 281 18.71 13.25 -12.87
N LYS A 282 18.65 13.55 -11.57
CA LYS A 282 19.63 13.06 -10.55
C LYS A 282 19.24 11.71 -9.92
N SER A 283 18.01 11.24 -10.11
CA SER A 283 17.58 9.91 -9.63
C SER A 283 18.10 8.85 -10.61
N ILE A 284 18.97 7.95 -10.15
CA ILE A 284 19.57 6.87 -10.94
C ILE A 284 19.44 5.57 -10.14
N GLU A 285 18.72 4.58 -10.67
CA GLU A 285 18.44 3.32 -9.96
C GLU A 285 18.46 2.10 -10.88
N LEU A 286 18.79 0.94 -10.31
CA LEU A 286 18.58 -0.34 -10.96
C LEU A 286 17.11 -0.73 -10.86
N CYS A 287 16.42 -0.82 -11.99
CA CYS A 287 15.00 -1.13 -11.98
C CYS A 287 14.54 -1.90 -13.21
N GLY A 288 13.78 -2.98 -12.98
CA GLY A 288 13.11 -3.77 -14.01
C GLY A 288 11.70 -3.33 -14.37
N GLY A 289 11.14 -2.33 -13.68
CA GLY A 289 9.73 -1.93 -13.82
C GLY A 289 9.42 -1.06 -15.05
N ILE A 290 8.14 -0.75 -15.22
CA ILE A 290 7.66 0.12 -16.32
C ILE A 290 7.61 1.57 -15.81
N HIS A 291 8.12 2.49 -16.62
CA HIS A 291 8.22 3.91 -16.28
C HIS A 291 7.57 4.82 -17.32
N VAL A 292 7.29 6.04 -16.92
CA VAL A 292 6.86 7.11 -17.84
C VAL A 292 8.04 7.56 -18.70
N SER A 293 7.79 8.08 -19.90
CA SER A 293 8.83 8.59 -20.79
C SER A 293 9.42 9.94 -20.36
N ASN A 294 8.69 10.68 -19.51
CA ASN A 294 9.11 11.97 -18.97
C ASN A 294 8.51 12.16 -17.56
N SER A 295 9.28 12.74 -16.63
CA SER A 295 8.83 12.94 -15.25
C SER A 295 7.57 13.81 -15.15
N ALA A 296 7.34 14.75 -16.05
CA ALA A 296 6.13 15.56 -16.09
C ALA A 296 4.84 14.72 -16.28
N ASN A 297 4.94 13.54 -16.91
CA ASN A 297 3.80 12.64 -17.11
C ASN A 297 3.29 12.01 -15.82
N ILE A 298 4.02 12.13 -14.71
CA ILE A 298 3.58 11.64 -13.39
C ILE A 298 2.37 12.44 -12.89
N GLY A 299 2.28 13.72 -13.21
CA GLY A 299 1.27 14.64 -12.68
C GLY A 299 1.59 15.07 -11.25
N ASN A 300 0.60 15.53 -10.51
CA ASN A 300 0.79 15.92 -9.12
C ASN A 300 1.13 14.71 -8.25
N PHE A 301 2.04 14.91 -7.28
CA PHE A 301 2.39 13.93 -6.27
C PHE A 301 1.93 14.42 -4.90
N LYS A 302 1.26 13.55 -4.12
CA LYS A 302 0.76 13.86 -2.77
C LYS A 302 1.05 12.74 -1.80
N ILE A 303 1.73 13.04 -0.70
CA ILE A 303 1.88 12.09 0.42
C ILE A 303 0.52 11.97 1.12
N SER A 304 0.02 10.73 1.24
CA SER A 304 -1.25 10.44 1.90
C SER A 304 -1.06 10.04 3.37
N SER A 305 0.00 9.29 3.66
CA SER A 305 0.31 8.85 5.03
C SER A 305 1.81 8.63 5.27
N GLU A 306 2.22 8.75 6.53
CA GLU A 306 3.53 8.35 7.05
C GLU A 306 3.34 7.59 8.35
N SER A 307 3.96 6.41 8.48
CA SER A 307 3.80 5.53 9.65
C SER A 307 5.05 4.71 9.94
N SER A 308 5.13 4.14 11.15
CA SER A 308 6.14 3.14 11.52
C SER A 308 5.62 1.74 11.22
N ILE A 309 6.49 0.87 10.67
CA ILE A 309 6.17 -0.55 10.47
C ILE A 309 6.88 -1.39 11.53
N SER A 310 8.13 -1.08 11.78
CA SER A 310 8.96 -1.75 12.78
C SER A 310 10.06 -0.79 13.25
N SER A 311 10.84 -1.22 14.23
CA SER A 311 11.98 -0.43 14.71
C SER A 311 12.92 -0.08 13.55
N GLY A 312 13.16 1.22 13.33
CA GLY A 312 14.03 1.73 12.28
C GLY A 312 13.51 1.63 10.86
N ILE A 313 12.22 1.28 10.65
CA ILE A 313 11.59 1.24 9.32
C ILE A 313 10.33 2.12 9.31
N ARG A 314 10.33 3.08 8.40
CA ARG A 314 9.21 4.00 8.13
C ARG A 314 8.53 3.63 6.82
N ARG A 315 7.26 3.96 6.71
CA ARG A 315 6.43 3.79 5.51
C ARG A 315 5.85 5.11 5.08
N ILE A 316 5.98 5.43 3.80
CA ILE A 316 5.22 6.49 3.14
C ILE A 316 4.28 5.84 2.13
N GLU A 317 3.03 6.28 2.14
CA GLU A 317 2.09 6.05 1.05
C GLU A 317 1.83 7.37 0.34
N ALA A 318 1.78 7.31 -0.99
CA ALA A 318 1.57 8.50 -1.80
C ALA A 318 0.72 8.21 -3.04
N LEU A 319 0.16 9.26 -3.58
CA LEU A 319 -0.76 9.27 -4.72
C LEU A 319 -0.16 10.13 -5.83
N CYS A 320 -0.46 9.76 -7.08
CA CYS A 320 -0.07 10.55 -8.25
C CYS A 320 -1.27 10.90 -9.13
N ASP A 321 -1.06 11.93 -9.99
CA ASP A 321 -2.01 12.30 -11.06
C ASP A 321 -3.41 12.57 -10.49
N LYS A 322 -4.45 12.11 -11.19
CA LYS A 322 -5.85 12.30 -10.84
C LYS A 322 -6.19 11.94 -9.39
N LYS A 323 -5.56 10.90 -8.83
CA LYS A 323 -5.78 10.52 -7.42
C LYS A 323 -5.26 11.57 -6.45
N ALA A 324 -4.10 12.15 -6.74
CA ALA A 324 -3.58 13.27 -5.96
C ALA A 324 -4.49 14.49 -6.08
N ASP A 325 -4.94 14.82 -7.29
CA ASP A 325 -5.85 15.95 -7.56
C ASP A 325 -7.20 15.77 -6.85
N GLU A 326 -7.78 14.56 -6.87
CA GLU A 326 -9.01 14.24 -6.14
C GLU A 326 -8.88 14.54 -4.63
N VAL A 327 -7.77 14.10 -4.01
CA VAL A 327 -7.54 14.34 -2.58
C VAL A 327 -7.35 15.82 -2.27
N ILE A 328 -6.60 16.54 -3.12
CA ILE A 328 -6.41 18.00 -2.97
C ILE A 328 -7.73 18.73 -3.12
N SER A 329 -8.52 18.43 -4.16
CA SER A 329 -9.81 19.04 -4.42
C SER A 329 -10.80 18.80 -3.28
N ASN A 330 -10.86 17.57 -2.76
CA ASN A 330 -11.73 17.24 -1.62
C ASN A 330 -11.36 18.05 -0.38
N LYS A 331 -10.07 18.20 -0.07
CA LYS A 331 -9.63 19.04 1.06
C LYS A 331 -9.96 20.51 0.86
N LEU A 332 -9.85 21.03 -0.35
CA LEU A 332 -10.24 22.41 -0.66
C LEU A 332 -11.76 22.59 -0.51
N ASN A 333 -12.57 21.65 -1.01
CA ASN A 333 -14.02 21.69 -0.85
C ASN A 333 -14.46 21.64 0.63
N GLU A 334 -13.78 20.80 1.45
CA GLU A 334 -14.03 20.75 2.90
C GLU A 334 -13.65 22.08 3.55
N TYR A 335 -12.52 22.67 3.19
CA TYR A 335 -12.11 23.99 3.67
C TYR A 335 -13.13 25.08 3.33
N GLU A 336 -13.60 25.12 2.08
CA GLU A 336 -14.62 26.07 1.64
C GLU A 336 -15.96 25.87 2.37
N ALA A 337 -16.37 24.62 2.58
CA ALA A 337 -17.58 24.30 3.32
C ALA A 337 -17.50 24.79 4.78
N ILE A 338 -16.38 24.56 5.47
CA ILE A 338 -16.15 25.04 6.83
C ILE A 338 -16.12 26.58 6.86
N SER A 339 -15.43 27.21 5.91
CA SER A 339 -15.38 28.66 5.78
C SER A 339 -16.77 29.27 5.62
N LYS A 340 -17.61 28.66 4.78
CA LYS A 340 -19.02 29.09 4.59
C LYS A 340 -19.86 28.94 5.85
N LEU A 341 -19.72 27.84 6.60
CA LEU A 341 -20.41 27.62 7.88
C LEU A 341 -20.04 28.71 8.91
N LEU A 342 -18.80 29.18 8.89
CA LEU A 342 -18.29 30.24 9.77
C LEU A 342 -18.45 31.65 9.18
N LYS A 343 -19.26 31.79 8.08
CA LYS A 343 -19.53 33.08 7.41
C LYS A 343 -18.29 33.76 6.81
N HIS A 344 -17.38 32.96 6.23
CA HIS A 344 -16.17 33.41 5.54
C HIS A 344 -15.27 34.35 6.38
N PRO A 345 -14.76 33.90 7.55
CA PRO A 345 -13.84 34.70 8.35
C PRO A 345 -12.53 34.88 7.58
N GLN A 346 -11.80 35.97 7.84
CA GLN A 346 -10.48 36.20 7.25
C GLN A 346 -9.46 35.14 7.67
N GLU A 347 -9.52 34.72 8.95
CA GLU A 347 -8.68 33.71 9.55
C GLU A 347 -9.56 32.54 10.07
N LEU A 348 -9.65 31.44 9.30
CA LEU A 348 -10.52 30.31 9.62
C LEU A 348 -10.13 29.63 10.94
N LEU A 349 -8.82 29.46 11.18
CA LEU A 349 -8.32 28.80 12.37
C LEU A 349 -8.73 29.60 13.63
N SER A 350 -8.49 30.92 13.63
CA SER A 350 -8.86 31.80 14.74
C SER A 350 -10.37 31.80 15.01
N ALA A 351 -11.19 31.72 13.95
CA ALA A 351 -12.64 31.60 14.11
C ALA A 351 -13.07 30.29 14.78
N VAL A 352 -12.41 29.18 14.46
CA VAL A 352 -12.66 27.88 15.11
C VAL A 352 -12.20 27.91 16.57
N GLU A 353 -11.05 28.45 16.88
CA GLU A 353 -10.53 28.61 18.24
C GLU A 353 -11.47 29.46 19.11
N LEU A 354 -11.96 30.58 18.56
CA LEU A 354 -12.96 31.43 19.25
C LEU A 354 -14.25 30.67 19.52
N LEU A 355 -14.74 29.88 18.53
CA LEU A 355 -15.95 29.06 18.69
C LEU A 355 -15.75 28.02 19.80
N GLN A 356 -14.61 27.37 19.87
CA GLN A 356 -14.27 26.40 20.94
C GLN A 356 -14.22 27.09 22.32
N SER A 357 -13.57 28.24 22.42
CA SER A 357 -13.48 29.01 23.66
C SER A 357 -14.86 29.46 24.16
N ASN A 358 -15.69 29.98 23.25
CA ASN A 358 -17.06 30.35 23.56
C ASN A 358 -17.90 29.17 24.05
N ASN A 359 -17.78 28.02 23.40
CA ASN A 359 -18.47 26.79 23.80
C ASN A 359 -18.08 26.34 25.22
N GLN A 360 -16.77 26.33 25.52
CA GLN A 360 -16.25 26.02 26.86
C GLN A 360 -16.77 27.02 27.93
N SER A 361 -16.83 28.31 27.59
CA SER A 361 -17.37 29.34 28.49
C SER A 361 -18.87 29.14 28.76
N LEU A 362 -19.64 28.85 27.72
CA LEU A 362 -21.06 28.55 27.83
C LEU A 362 -21.34 27.27 28.68
N GLN A 363 -20.51 26.22 28.46
CA GLN A 363 -20.61 25.00 29.26
C GLN A 363 -20.37 25.27 30.74
N LYS A 364 -19.34 26.05 31.11
CA LYS A 364 -19.07 26.44 32.50
C LYS A 364 -20.22 27.24 33.12
N LYS A 365 -20.82 28.15 32.34
CA LYS A 365 -21.99 28.91 32.80
C LYS A 365 -23.21 28.00 33.05
N LEU A 366 -23.42 27.05 32.15
CA LEU A 366 -24.51 26.06 32.29
C LEU A 366 -24.32 25.21 33.55
N ASP A 367 -23.09 24.68 33.76
CA ASP A 367 -22.74 23.86 34.90
C ASP A 367 -22.94 24.65 36.25
N SER A 368 -22.50 25.91 36.27
CA SER A 368 -22.72 26.76 37.46
C SER A 368 -24.20 27.08 37.69
N CYS A 369 -24.99 27.29 36.64
CA CYS A 369 -26.42 27.53 36.74
C CYS A 369 -27.18 26.30 37.27
N LEU A 370 -26.77 25.10 36.82
CA LEU A 370 -27.34 23.83 37.31
C LEU A 370 -27.02 23.57 38.78
N LEU A 371 -25.81 23.92 39.25
CA LEU A 371 -25.46 23.85 40.68
C LEU A 371 -26.33 24.76 41.51
N TYR A 372 -26.55 26.02 41.10
CA TYR A 372 -27.44 26.95 41.81
C TYR A 372 -28.89 26.49 41.88
N THR A 373 -29.41 25.81 40.84
CA THR A 373 -30.77 25.29 40.85
C THR A 373 -30.92 24.04 41.73
N SER A 374 -29.88 23.22 41.86
CA SER A 374 -29.79 22.07 42.74
C SER A 374 -29.79 22.52 44.23
N ASP A 375 -28.90 23.49 44.59
CA ASP A 375 -28.81 24.01 45.94
C ASP A 375 -30.10 24.74 46.39
N ALA A 376 -30.78 25.44 45.47
CA ALA A 376 -32.05 26.09 45.75
C ALA A 376 -33.22 25.09 45.95
N ALA A 377 -33.15 23.91 45.32
CA ALA A 377 -34.14 22.85 45.52
C ALA A 377 -33.97 22.17 46.90
N ASP A 378 -32.71 21.96 47.33
CA ASP A 378 -32.40 21.36 48.64
C ASP A 378 -32.73 22.30 49.82
N GLU A 379 -32.67 23.66 49.64
CA GLU A 379 -33.11 24.60 50.67
C GLU A 379 -34.63 24.64 50.84
N VAL A 380 -35.42 24.35 49.82
CA VAL A 380 -36.92 24.33 49.94
C VAL A 380 -37.40 23.07 50.62
N ASP A 381 -36.73 21.95 50.52
CA ASP A 381 -37.09 20.68 51.19
C ASP A 381 -36.65 20.65 52.67
N SER A 382 -35.93 21.67 53.15
CA SER A 382 -35.48 21.75 54.56
C SER A 382 -36.35 22.63 55.49
N VAL A 383 -37.50 23.13 54.98
CA VAL A 383 -38.43 24.00 55.72
C VAL A 383 -39.83 23.32 55.81
N ASP A 384 -39.88 22.14 56.44
CA ASP A 384 -41.12 21.55 56.97
C ASP A 384 -40.87 20.83 58.33
#